data_1ff860952d2bee8be0a3ca54adf4f569
#
_entry.id   1ff860952d2bee8be0a3ca54adf4f569
#
_cell.length_a   1.000
_cell.length_b   1.000
_cell.length_c   1.000
_cell.angle_alpha   90.00
_cell.angle_beta   90.00
_cell.angle_gamma   90.00
#
_symmetry.space_group_name_H-M   'P 1'
#
loop_
_entity.id
_entity.type
_entity.pdbx_description
1 polymer ?
#
loop_
_entity_poly.entity_id
_entity_poly.type
_entity_poly.pdbx_seq_one_letter_code
_entity_poly.pdbx_strand_id
1 'polypeptide(L)'
;MNLVKIDGQAFYEEKGVLKELVLYGYDLQKELEALRKYNIDAISVNRYFCGRRINDLDFLKDYPFIKQVDISDDDIDCNGLYYLPMLEELSVKGKKTLDYSFFKHLKILDTRQPAPYKFPDGLETLYIWHMKLKGKDMTSIRFPKALKQLFLYWSDIKSLQGLPGGLERFEIALCRQLTSLSGLEMSADTLRNVNLENCPHLNDYNALYQCDIISQLLIIGCREIPSVAFVKNMKRLQHITLSKTKVMDLDLSPLLPVPSVYYTNYKDYPFNPKDFNFPVFDFSSVEVHISPTVD
;
A
#
# COMPACT_ATOMS: atom_id res chain seq x y z
N MET A 1 -13.98 6.26 6.69
CA MET A 1 -15.14 6.75 5.91
C MET A 1 -16.37 5.96 6.29
N ASN A 2 -17.54 6.61 6.38
CA ASN A 2 -18.82 5.97 6.68
C ASN A 2 -19.68 5.92 5.42
N LEU A 3 -20.47 4.86 5.24
CA LEU A 3 -21.45 4.79 4.16
C LEU A 3 -22.75 5.45 4.62
N VAL A 4 -23.20 6.47 3.90
CA VAL A 4 -24.43 7.22 4.18
C VAL A 4 -25.37 7.19 2.99
N LYS A 5 -26.68 7.40 3.23
CA LYS A 5 -27.69 7.51 2.16
C LYS A 5 -28.37 8.87 2.20
N ILE A 6 -28.37 9.57 1.07
CA ILE A 6 -29.00 10.87 0.90
C ILE A 6 -29.82 10.84 -0.41
N ASP A 7 -31.08 11.20 -0.34
CA ASP A 7 -32.03 11.19 -1.46
C ASP A 7 -32.07 9.85 -2.23
N GLY A 8 -31.84 8.73 -1.51
CA GLY A 8 -31.80 7.39 -2.08
C GLY A 8 -30.48 6.99 -2.72
N GLN A 9 -29.50 7.89 -2.78
CA GLN A 9 -28.15 7.62 -3.27
C GLN A 9 -27.19 7.30 -2.11
N ALA A 10 -26.18 6.45 -2.34
CA ALA A 10 -25.19 6.10 -1.35
C ALA A 10 -23.87 6.85 -1.60
N PHE A 11 -23.26 7.28 -0.51
CA PHE A 11 -22.01 8.01 -0.53
C PHE A 11 -21.08 7.50 0.57
N TYR A 12 -19.79 7.54 0.31
CA TYR A 12 -18.81 7.55 1.38
C TYR A 12 -18.66 8.98 1.92
N GLU A 13 -18.70 9.09 3.25
CA GLU A 13 -18.59 10.36 3.98
C GLU A 13 -17.42 10.31 4.94
N GLU A 14 -16.71 11.42 5.06
CA GLU A 14 -15.69 11.62 6.08
C GLU A 14 -15.91 12.96 6.79
N LYS A 15 -16.08 12.93 8.13
CA LYS A 15 -16.27 14.12 8.98
C LYS A 15 -17.37 15.06 8.49
N GLY A 16 -18.50 14.50 8.01
CA GLY A 16 -19.65 15.26 7.50
C GLY A 16 -19.50 15.76 6.06
N VAL A 17 -18.43 15.39 5.34
CA VAL A 17 -18.22 15.76 3.94
C VAL A 17 -18.37 14.54 3.05
N LEU A 18 -19.26 14.64 2.06
CA LEU A 18 -19.40 13.58 1.04
C LEU A 18 -18.15 13.54 0.17
N LYS A 19 -17.56 12.36 0.04
CA LYS A 19 -16.32 12.15 -0.67
C LYS A 19 -16.51 11.44 -2.00
N GLU A 20 -17.34 10.43 -2.03
CA GLU A 20 -17.42 9.50 -3.14
C GLU A 20 -18.86 8.98 -3.31
N LEU A 21 -19.36 8.96 -4.54
CA LEU A 21 -20.64 8.37 -4.89
C LEU A 21 -20.49 6.87 -5.12
N VAL A 22 -21.28 6.07 -4.42
CA VAL A 22 -21.34 4.62 -4.61
C VAL A 22 -22.42 4.28 -5.63
N LEU A 23 -22.04 3.70 -6.76
CA LEU A 23 -22.96 3.32 -7.83
C LEU A 23 -23.60 1.96 -7.54
N TYR A 24 -24.91 1.90 -7.59
CA TYR A 24 -25.70 0.66 -7.46
C TYR A 24 -26.06 0.03 -8.81
N GLY A 25 -26.05 0.80 -9.91
CA GLY A 25 -26.35 0.35 -11.25
C GLY A 25 -27.84 0.08 -11.52
N TYR A 26 -28.76 0.52 -10.66
CA TYR A 26 -30.21 0.37 -10.89
C TYR A 26 -30.73 1.36 -11.93
N ASP A 27 -30.34 2.63 -11.78
CA ASP A 27 -30.64 3.74 -12.68
C ASP A 27 -29.39 4.62 -12.73
N LEU A 28 -28.43 4.17 -13.54
CA LEU A 28 -27.09 4.75 -13.58
C LEU A 28 -27.11 6.24 -13.95
N GLN A 29 -28.01 6.66 -14.84
CA GLN A 29 -28.16 8.05 -15.22
C GLN A 29 -28.56 8.92 -14.03
N LYS A 30 -29.60 8.48 -13.30
CA LYS A 30 -30.08 9.18 -12.10
C LYS A 30 -29.04 9.16 -10.98
N GLU A 31 -28.32 8.03 -10.81
CA GLU A 31 -27.25 7.94 -9.82
C GLU A 31 -26.14 8.95 -10.14
N LEU A 32 -25.70 9.05 -11.38
CA LEU A 32 -24.63 9.95 -11.80
C LEU A 32 -25.02 11.44 -11.77
N GLU A 33 -26.31 11.79 -11.84
CA GLU A 33 -26.77 13.18 -11.62
C GLU A 33 -26.38 13.70 -10.23
N ALA A 34 -26.25 12.81 -9.24
CA ALA A 34 -25.83 13.16 -7.89
C ALA A 34 -24.41 13.74 -7.83
N LEU A 35 -23.51 13.36 -8.74
CA LEU A 35 -22.17 13.95 -8.82
C LEU A 35 -22.24 15.46 -8.97
N ARG A 36 -23.07 15.93 -9.90
CA ARG A 36 -23.24 17.37 -10.14
C ARG A 36 -24.02 18.04 -9.01
N LYS A 37 -25.08 17.39 -8.50
CA LYS A 37 -25.93 17.90 -7.42
C LYS A 37 -25.16 18.17 -6.14
N TYR A 38 -24.22 17.27 -5.79
CA TYR A 38 -23.45 17.33 -4.54
C TYR A 38 -22.00 17.78 -4.74
N ASN A 39 -21.64 18.17 -5.98
CA ASN A 39 -20.28 18.60 -6.35
C ASN A 39 -19.20 17.56 -5.97
N ILE A 40 -19.41 16.30 -6.38
CA ILE A 40 -18.51 15.19 -6.12
C ILE A 40 -17.81 14.81 -7.43
N ASP A 41 -16.51 14.59 -7.37
CA ASP A 41 -15.65 14.16 -8.48
C ASP A 41 -15.03 12.77 -8.29
N ALA A 42 -15.65 11.95 -7.41
CA ALA A 42 -15.24 10.60 -7.10
C ALA A 42 -16.39 9.60 -7.18
N ILE A 43 -16.10 8.39 -7.71
CA ILE A 43 -17.06 7.28 -7.80
C ILE A 43 -16.47 5.96 -7.33
N SER A 44 -17.32 5.13 -6.69
CA SER A 44 -17.03 3.73 -6.38
C SER A 44 -17.99 2.81 -7.14
N VAL A 45 -17.39 1.84 -7.85
CA VAL A 45 -18.11 0.75 -8.50
C VAL A 45 -17.77 -0.53 -7.76
N ASN A 46 -18.57 -0.85 -6.76
CA ASN A 46 -18.31 -1.96 -5.87
C ASN A 46 -19.35 -3.07 -6.07
N ARG A 47 -18.89 -4.23 -6.48
CA ARG A 47 -19.70 -5.44 -6.72
C ARG A 47 -20.67 -5.77 -5.58
N TYR A 48 -20.27 -5.54 -4.33
CA TYR A 48 -21.10 -5.87 -3.17
C TYR A 48 -22.28 -4.91 -2.97
N PHE A 49 -22.19 -3.72 -3.54
CA PHE A 49 -23.26 -2.71 -3.48
C PHE A 49 -24.06 -2.62 -4.77
N CYS A 50 -23.53 -3.12 -5.90
CA CYS A 50 -24.22 -3.08 -7.17
C CYS A 50 -25.45 -3.99 -7.16
N GLY A 51 -26.64 -3.39 -7.24
CA GLY A 51 -27.88 -4.12 -7.40
C GLY A 51 -28.09 -4.66 -8.82
N ARG A 52 -27.49 -4.00 -9.82
CA ARG A 52 -27.31 -4.48 -11.19
C ARG A 52 -25.86 -4.45 -11.57
N ARG A 53 -25.45 -5.42 -12.38
CA ARG A 53 -24.06 -5.48 -12.86
C ARG A 53 -23.78 -4.32 -13.80
N ILE A 54 -22.75 -3.54 -13.48
CA ILE A 54 -22.15 -2.56 -14.38
C ILE A 54 -21.08 -3.32 -15.18
N ASN A 55 -21.27 -3.44 -16.50
CA ASN A 55 -20.39 -4.26 -17.36
C ASN A 55 -19.22 -3.46 -17.94
N ASP A 56 -19.40 -2.17 -18.14
CA ASP A 56 -18.44 -1.24 -18.72
C ASP A 56 -18.55 0.15 -18.05
N LEU A 57 -17.61 1.00 -18.39
CA LEU A 57 -17.52 2.36 -17.88
C LEU A 57 -17.72 3.41 -18.97
N ASP A 58 -18.39 3.09 -20.08
CA ASP A 58 -18.55 4.00 -21.22
C ASP A 58 -19.34 5.27 -20.86
N PHE A 59 -20.15 5.23 -19.80
CA PHE A 59 -20.86 6.40 -19.28
C PHE A 59 -19.90 7.52 -18.81
N LEU A 60 -18.64 7.19 -18.49
CA LEU A 60 -17.66 8.17 -18.02
C LEU A 60 -17.33 9.25 -19.07
N LYS A 61 -17.59 9.02 -20.34
CA LYS A 61 -17.46 10.02 -21.42
C LYS A 61 -18.24 11.30 -21.13
N ASP A 62 -19.37 11.20 -20.42
CA ASP A 62 -20.24 12.33 -20.10
C ASP A 62 -19.86 13.01 -18.76
N TYR A 63 -18.86 12.47 -18.05
CA TYR A 63 -18.39 12.89 -16.73
C TYR A 63 -16.86 13.08 -16.66
N PRO A 64 -16.23 13.78 -17.62
CA PRO A 64 -14.75 13.88 -17.73
C PRO A 64 -14.09 14.63 -16.56
N PHE A 65 -14.88 15.24 -15.67
CA PHE A 65 -14.40 15.94 -14.49
C PHE A 65 -14.10 15.02 -13.30
N ILE A 66 -14.43 13.72 -13.40
CA ILE A 66 -14.15 12.74 -12.33
C ILE A 66 -12.64 12.60 -12.18
N LYS A 67 -12.18 12.68 -10.93
CA LYS A 67 -10.77 12.61 -10.55
C LYS A 67 -10.39 11.36 -9.78
N GLN A 68 -11.37 10.72 -9.13
CA GLN A 68 -11.15 9.50 -8.35
C GLN A 68 -12.12 8.41 -8.76
N VAL A 69 -11.59 7.20 -8.98
CA VAL A 69 -12.39 6.01 -9.31
C VAL A 69 -11.90 4.80 -8.52
N ASP A 70 -12.81 4.15 -7.79
CA ASP A 70 -12.59 2.85 -7.16
C ASP A 70 -13.42 1.77 -7.86
N ILE A 71 -12.75 0.71 -8.35
CA ILE A 71 -13.37 -0.44 -9.01
C ILE A 71 -13.00 -1.72 -8.29
N SER A 72 -13.94 -2.27 -7.56
CA SER A 72 -13.77 -3.52 -6.80
C SER A 72 -14.24 -4.78 -7.54
N ASP A 73 -14.71 -4.67 -8.79
CA ASP A 73 -15.17 -5.80 -9.62
C ASP A 73 -14.10 -6.20 -10.65
N ASP A 74 -13.79 -7.51 -10.72
CA ASP A 74 -12.77 -8.07 -11.62
C ASP A 74 -13.24 -8.21 -13.08
N ASP A 75 -14.54 -8.13 -13.34
CA ASP A 75 -15.14 -8.46 -14.62
C ASP A 75 -15.64 -7.22 -15.41
N ILE A 76 -15.42 -6.01 -14.90
CA ILE A 76 -15.79 -4.76 -15.57
C ILE A 76 -14.80 -4.48 -16.72
N ASP A 77 -15.31 -4.04 -17.86
CA ASP A 77 -14.50 -3.43 -18.89
C ASP A 77 -14.09 -2.00 -18.46
N CYS A 78 -12.81 -1.85 -18.15
CA CYS A 78 -12.25 -0.59 -17.65
C CYS A 78 -11.85 0.40 -18.77
N ASN A 79 -12.11 0.13 -20.04
CA ASN A 79 -11.70 1.02 -21.15
C ASN A 79 -12.32 2.42 -21.03
N GLY A 80 -13.51 2.54 -20.45
CA GLY A 80 -14.15 3.84 -20.22
C GLY A 80 -13.35 4.79 -19.32
N LEU A 81 -12.39 4.29 -18.52
CA LEU A 81 -11.47 5.15 -17.74
C LEU A 81 -10.65 6.09 -18.63
N TYR A 82 -10.35 5.71 -19.86
CA TYR A 82 -9.62 6.57 -20.80
C TYR A 82 -10.36 7.87 -21.20
N TYR A 83 -11.64 7.98 -20.85
CA TYR A 83 -12.40 9.24 -20.98
C TYR A 83 -12.14 10.24 -19.85
N LEU A 84 -11.32 9.87 -18.83
CA LEU A 84 -11.05 10.70 -17.66
C LEU A 84 -9.65 11.36 -17.73
N PRO A 85 -9.50 12.52 -18.41
CA PRO A 85 -8.19 13.15 -18.58
C PRO A 85 -7.62 13.69 -17.25
N MET A 86 -8.50 13.99 -16.27
CA MET A 86 -8.14 14.58 -14.99
C MET A 86 -8.05 13.57 -13.84
N LEU A 87 -8.01 12.27 -14.15
CA LEU A 87 -7.94 11.22 -13.14
C LEU A 87 -6.67 11.36 -12.29
N GLU A 88 -6.85 11.53 -10.97
CA GLU A 88 -5.80 11.73 -9.98
C GLU A 88 -5.59 10.49 -9.11
N GLU A 89 -6.67 9.75 -8.80
CA GLU A 89 -6.64 8.54 -7.97
C GLU A 89 -7.41 7.40 -8.65
N LEU A 90 -6.80 6.23 -8.71
CA LEU A 90 -7.39 5.03 -9.27
C LEU A 90 -7.14 3.81 -8.40
N SER A 91 -8.22 3.16 -7.97
CA SER A 91 -8.20 1.80 -7.43
C SER A 91 -8.86 0.88 -8.45
N VAL A 92 -8.15 -0.17 -8.92
CA VAL A 92 -8.66 -1.02 -9.98
C VAL A 92 -8.25 -2.47 -9.83
N LYS A 93 -9.24 -3.36 -9.97
CA LYS A 93 -9.06 -4.79 -10.14
C LYS A 93 -9.24 -5.18 -11.62
N GLY A 94 -8.96 -6.42 -11.96
CA GLY A 94 -9.28 -6.98 -13.27
C GLY A 94 -8.21 -7.86 -13.86
N LYS A 95 -8.60 -8.60 -14.89
CA LYS A 95 -7.76 -9.60 -15.58
C LYS A 95 -6.85 -9.01 -16.64
N LYS A 96 -7.17 -7.80 -17.11
CA LYS A 96 -6.42 -7.09 -18.16
C LYS A 96 -5.77 -5.85 -17.57
N THR A 97 -4.50 -5.66 -17.87
CA THR A 97 -3.75 -4.47 -17.45
C THR A 97 -4.10 -3.27 -18.32
N LEU A 98 -4.42 -2.15 -17.68
CA LEU A 98 -4.54 -0.86 -18.33
C LEU A 98 -3.15 -0.28 -18.65
N ASP A 99 -3.07 0.55 -19.67
CA ASP A 99 -1.91 1.41 -19.90
C ASP A 99 -2.08 2.67 -19.00
N TYR A 100 -1.56 2.61 -17.76
CA TYR A 100 -1.69 3.72 -16.82
C TYR A 100 -0.94 4.96 -17.27
N SER A 101 0.05 4.84 -18.17
CA SER A 101 0.81 5.99 -18.69
C SER A 101 -0.07 7.01 -19.43
N PHE A 102 -1.29 6.63 -19.75
CA PHE A 102 -2.30 7.49 -20.36
C PHE A 102 -2.81 8.57 -19.37
N PHE A 103 -2.90 8.23 -18.09
CA PHE A 103 -3.46 9.11 -17.05
C PHE A 103 -2.40 10.07 -16.52
N LYS A 104 -2.20 11.22 -17.20
CA LYS A 104 -1.10 12.15 -16.92
C LYS A 104 -1.16 12.80 -15.55
N HIS A 105 -2.36 12.90 -14.95
CA HIS A 105 -2.58 13.52 -13.65
C HIS A 105 -2.62 12.49 -12.50
N LEU A 106 -2.52 11.18 -12.81
CA LEU A 106 -2.60 10.13 -11.81
C LEU A 106 -1.45 10.23 -10.80
N LYS A 107 -1.81 10.37 -9.53
CA LYS A 107 -0.93 10.50 -8.37
C LYS A 107 -0.92 9.26 -7.50
N ILE A 108 -2.07 8.61 -7.36
CA ILE A 108 -2.27 7.44 -6.53
C ILE A 108 -2.85 6.31 -7.38
N LEU A 109 -2.19 5.17 -7.39
CA LEU A 109 -2.67 3.97 -8.06
C LEU A 109 -2.68 2.79 -7.08
N ASP A 110 -3.85 2.20 -6.89
CA ASP A 110 -4.01 0.87 -6.29
C ASP A 110 -4.40 -0.11 -7.38
N THR A 111 -3.56 -1.11 -7.65
CA THR A 111 -3.82 -2.06 -8.73
C THR A 111 -3.69 -3.51 -8.29
N ARG A 112 -4.68 -4.30 -8.69
CA ARG A 112 -4.67 -5.77 -8.63
C ARG A 112 -4.60 -6.40 -10.02
N GLN A 113 -4.36 -5.60 -11.04
CA GLN A 113 -4.19 -6.08 -12.42
C GLN A 113 -2.82 -6.74 -12.61
N PRO A 114 -2.67 -7.69 -13.55
CA PRO A 114 -1.40 -8.36 -13.79
C PRO A 114 -0.38 -7.46 -14.49
N ALA A 115 0.91 -7.79 -14.36
CA ALA A 115 1.97 -7.20 -15.18
C ALA A 115 1.79 -7.59 -16.68
N PRO A 116 2.37 -6.85 -17.65
CA PRO A 116 3.32 -5.75 -17.46
C PRO A 116 2.64 -4.41 -17.14
N TYR A 117 3.33 -3.56 -16.35
CA TYR A 117 2.83 -2.24 -16.00
C TYR A 117 3.48 -1.14 -16.83
N LYS A 118 2.69 -0.11 -17.17
CA LYS A 118 3.16 1.16 -17.73
C LYS A 118 2.58 2.28 -16.88
N PHE A 119 3.43 2.98 -16.13
CA PHE A 119 3.02 4.03 -15.21
C PHE A 119 3.25 5.42 -15.78
N PRO A 120 2.45 6.44 -15.38
CA PRO A 120 2.77 7.83 -15.69
C PRO A 120 3.95 8.31 -14.85
N ASP A 121 4.78 9.20 -15.38
CA ASP A 121 5.98 9.71 -14.69
C ASP A 121 5.65 10.46 -13.38
N GLY A 122 4.43 11.03 -13.28
CA GLY A 122 3.97 11.80 -12.13
C GLY A 122 3.35 11.01 -10.99
N LEU A 123 3.32 9.67 -11.08
CA LEU A 123 2.74 8.82 -10.02
C LEU A 123 3.61 8.86 -8.75
N GLU A 124 2.99 9.18 -7.62
CA GLU A 124 3.67 9.38 -6.34
C GLU A 124 3.47 8.23 -5.36
N THR A 125 2.29 7.58 -5.41
CA THR A 125 1.93 6.47 -4.51
C THR A 125 1.42 5.29 -5.32
N LEU A 126 1.97 4.11 -5.05
CA LEU A 126 1.64 2.89 -5.78
C LEU A 126 1.41 1.72 -4.83
N TYR A 127 0.22 1.12 -4.93
CA TYR A 127 -0.15 -0.14 -4.30
C TYR A 127 -0.24 -1.22 -5.38
N ILE A 128 0.48 -2.33 -5.20
CA ILE A 128 0.42 -3.49 -6.10
C ILE A 128 0.08 -4.73 -5.29
N TRP A 129 -0.97 -5.42 -5.72
CA TRP A 129 -1.45 -6.66 -5.11
C TRP A 129 -1.23 -7.84 -6.05
N HIS A 130 -0.82 -8.98 -5.49
CA HIS A 130 -0.70 -10.26 -6.22
C HIS A 130 0.24 -10.20 -7.44
N MET A 131 1.26 -9.35 -7.38
CA MET A 131 2.24 -9.24 -8.47
C MET A 131 2.96 -10.58 -8.71
N LYS A 132 2.99 -11.00 -9.97
CA LYS A 132 3.71 -12.21 -10.40
C LYS A 132 4.67 -11.85 -11.53
N LEU A 133 5.96 -11.98 -11.28
CA LEU A 133 7.03 -11.67 -12.24
C LEU A 133 7.88 -12.93 -12.52
N LYS A 134 8.28 -13.13 -13.75
CA LYS A 134 9.09 -14.31 -14.16
C LYS A 134 10.43 -14.37 -13.42
N GLY A 135 11.11 -13.22 -13.26
CA GLY A 135 12.39 -13.10 -12.58
C GLY A 135 12.32 -13.18 -11.06
N LYS A 136 11.11 -13.12 -10.48
CA LYS A 136 10.90 -13.07 -9.03
C LYS A 136 11.56 -11.85 -8.35
N ASP A 137 11.82 -10.78 -9.11
CA ASP A 137 12.28 -9.47 -8.69
C ASP A 137 11.63 -8.39 -9.55
N MET A 138 11.94 -7.13 -9.33
CA MET A 138 11.30 -6.00 -10.00
C MET A 138 12.15 -5.36 -11.10
N THR A 139 13.25 -5.98 -11.51
CA THR A 139 14.15 -5.43 -12.54
C THR A 139 13.48 -5.21 -13.90
N SER A 140 12.38 -5.90 -14.16
CA SER A 140 11.57 -5.74 -15.39
C SER A 140 10.55 -4.60 -15.31
N ILE A 141 10.39 -3.95 -14.15
CA ILE A 141 9.42 -2.86 -13.95
C ILE A 141 10.13 -1.53 -14.11
N ARG A 142 9.57 -0.66 -14.97
CA ARG A 142 9.97 0.73 -15.04
C ARG A 142 9.10 1.56 -14.10
N PHE A 143 9.61 1.81 -12.89
CA PHE A 143 8.93 2.65 -11.92
C PHE A 143 8.95 4.14 -12.30
N PRO A 144 7.91 4.91 -11.91
CA PRO A 144 7.87 6.36 -12.11
C PRO A 144 8.99 7.06 -11.32
N LYS A 145 9.54 8.13 -11.89
CA LYS A 145 10.58 8.93 -11.21
C LYS A 145 10.06 9.70 -10.00
N ALA A 146 8.76 10.04 -9.98
CA ALA A 146 8.12 10.76 -8.88
C ALA A 146 7.69 9.85 -7.73
N LEU A 147 7.90 8.53 -7.83
CA LEU A 147 7.39 7.57 -6.85
C LEU A 147 8.07 7.75 -5.49
N LYS A 148 7.26 8.04 -4.46
CA LYS A 148 7.67 8.23 -3.07
C LYS A 148 7.22 7.12 -2.16
N GLN A 149 6.09 6.51 -2.46
CA GLN A 149 5.49 5.48 -1.62
C GLN A 149 5.16 4.23 -2.44
N LEU A 150 5.64 3.08 -2.00
CA LEU A 150 5.39 1.80 -2.64
C LEU A 150 4.91 0.77 -1.61
N PHE A 151 3.78 0.13 -1.93
CA PHE A 151 3.14 -0.89 -1.11
C PHE A 151 2.96 -2.16 -1.94
N LEU A 152 3.50 -3.28 -1.47
CA LEU A 152 3.47 -4.57 -2.15
C LEU A 152 2.77 -5.62 -1.28
N TYR A 153 1.67 -6.18 -1.76
CA TYR A 153 0.88 -7.17 -1.02
C TYR A 153 0.73 -8.48 -1.78
N TRP A 154 0.86 -9.62 -1.09
CA TRP A 154 0.72 -10.99 -1.66
C TRP A 154 1.51 -11.22 -2.94
N SER A 155 2.63 -10.53 -3.11
CA SER A 155 3.42 -10.59 -4.33
C SER A 155 4.40 -11.75 -4.34
N ASP A 156 4.60 -12.35 -5.53
CA ASP A 156 5.45 -13.52 -5.72
C ASP A 156 6.87 -13.09 -6.16
N ILE A 157 7.60 -12.46 -5.22
CA ILE A 157 8.97 -11.98 -5.40
C ILE A 157 9.90 -12.58 -4.35
N LYS A 158 11.18 -12.74 -4.68
CA LYS A 158 12.23 -13.28 -3.80
C LYS A 158 13.17 -12.19 -3.26
N SER A 159 13.34 -11.11 -3.99
CA SER A 159 14.18 -9.98 -3.61
C SER A 159 13.56 -8.65 -4.05
N LEU A 160 14.10 -7.55 -3.52
CA LEU A 160 13.66 -6.20 -3.86
C LEU A 160 14.52 -5.57 -4.98
N GLN A 161 15.34 -6.37 -5.68
CA GLN A 161 16.11 -5.88 -6.82
C GLN A 161 15.21 -5.23 -7.88
N GLY A 162 15.62 -4.06 -8.35
CA GLY A 162 14.82 -3.26 -9.28
C GLY A 162 13.90 -2.25 -8.60
N LEU A 163 13.91 -2.14 -7.24
CA LEU A 163 13.25 -1.02 -6.57
C LEU A 163 13.78 0.32 -7.08
N PRO A 164 12.91 1.33 -7.22
CA PRO A 164 13.36 2.68 -7.59
C PRO A 164 14.13 3.32 -6.43
N GLY A 165 15.02 4.23 -6.75
CA GLY A 165 15.53 5.19 -5.77
C GLY A 165 14.49 6.26 -5.46
N GLY A 166 14.64 6.94 -4.31
CA GLY A 166 13.79 8.08 -3.94
C GLY A 166 12.53 7.74 -3.15
N LEU A 167 12.32 6.48 -2.77
CA LEU A 167 11.21 6.11 -1.89
C LEU A 167 11.39 6.73 -0.50
N GLU A 168 10.33 7.32 0.02
CA GLU A 168 10.22 7.82 1.39
C GLU A 168 9.52 6.81 2.30
N ARG A 169 8.60 6.01 1.75
CA ARG A 169 7.89 4.93 2.44
C ARG A 169 7.85 3.68 1.59
N PHE A 170 8.18 2.57 2.22
CA PHE A 170 8.08 1.23 1.64
C PHE A 170 7.37 0.28 2.59
N GLU A 171 6.40 -0.46 2.05
CA GLU A 171 5.69 -1.49 2.79
C GLU A 171 5.57 -2.75 1.94
N ILE A 172 5.84 -3.90 2.57
CA ILE A 172 5.65 -5.20 1.93
C ILE A 172 4.99 -6.15 2.93
N ALA A 173 3.88 -6.77 2.50
CA ALA A 173 3.17 -7.69 3.36
C ALA A 173 2.72 -8.96 2.64
N LEU A 174 2.70 -10.08 3.39
CA LEU A 174 2.18 -11.37 2.92
C LEU A 174 2.94 -11.95 1.71
N CYS A 175 4.19 -11.50 1.47
CA CYS A 175 5.05 -11.95 0.39
C CYS A 175 5.83 -13.19 0.81
N ARG A 176 5.19 -14.36 0.70
CA ARG A 176 5.69 -15.63 1.25
C ARG A 176 6.99 -16.14 0.61
N GLN A 177 7.39 -15.64 -0.56
CA GLN A 177 8.63 -16.07 -1.23
C GLN A 177 9.78 -15.09 -1.02
N LEU A 178 9.54 -13.94 -0.39
CA LEU A 178 10.59 -12.96 -0.14
C LEU A 178 11.66 -13.53 0.79
N THR A 179 12.90 -13.54 0.33
CA THR A 179 14.07 -14.03 1.09
C THR A 179 15.10 -12.94 1.38
N SER A 180 15.14 -11.86 0.59
CA SER A 180 16.15 -10.82 0.69
C SER A 180 15.56 -9.43 0.50
N LEU A 181 16.06 -8.46 1.25
CA LEU A 181 15.80 -7.03 1.08
C LEU A 181 16.75 -6.35 0.08
N SER A 182 17.62 -7.11 -0.61
CA SER A 182 18.52 -6.56 -1.63
C SER A 182 17.75 -5.76 -2.67
N GLY A 183 18.14 -4.51 -2.88
CA GLY A 183 17.46 -3.49 -3.67
C GLY A 183 16.85 -2.35 -2.83
N LEU A 184 16.59 -2.57 -1.53
CA LEU A 184 16.07 -1.52 -0.64
C LEU A 184 17.04 -0.35 -0.48
N GLU A 185 18.33 -0.64 -0.53
CA GLU A 185 19.44 0.34 -0.45
C GLU A 185 19.40 1.39 -1.56
N MET A 186 18.68 1.14 -2.65
CA MET A 186 18.49 2.13 -3.73
C MET A 186 17.77 3.39 -3.26
N SER A 187 17.03 3.31 -2.17
CA SER A 187 16.33 4.44 -1.55
C SER A 187 16.94 4.85 -0.20
N ALA A 188 18.16 4.43 0.12
CA ALA A 188 18.77 4.65 1.44
C ALA A 188 18.76 6.12 1.89
N ASP A 189 19.00 7.06 0.97
CA ASP A 189 19.08 8.50 1.25
C ASP A 189 17.71 9.18 1.48
N THR A 190 16.60 8.49 1.18
CA THR A 190 15.25 9.08 1.25
C THR A 190 14.30 8.30 2.13
N LEU A 191 14.56 7.01 2.37
CA LEU A 191 13.66 6.07 3.00
C LEU A 191 13.54 6.32 4.52
N ARG A 192 12.35 6.72 4.96
CA ARG A 192 12.06 7.05 6.37
C ARG A 192 11.20 6.02 7.07
N ASN A 193 10.27 5.40 6.34
CA ASN A 193 9.30 4.46 6.90
C ASN A 193 9.38 3.12 6.17
N VAL A 194 9.64 2.06 6.91
CA VAL A 194 9.70 0.69 6.39
C VAL A 194 8.77 -0.21 7.20
N ASN A 195 7.88 -0.93 6.52
CA ASN A 195 7.04 -1.97 7.11
C ASN A 195 7.25 -3.30 6.36
N LEU A 196 7.69 -4.32 7.10
CA LEU A 196 7.89 -5.69 6.63
C LEU A 196 6.94 -6.59 7.42
N GLU A 197 5.88 -7.09 6.77
CA GLU A 197 4.84 -7.82 7.47
C GLU A 197 4.57 -9.21 6.87
N ASN A 198 4.54 -10.23 7.72
CA ASN A 198 4.18 -11.60 7.32
C ASN A 198 4.96 -12.13 6.10
N CYS A 199 6.29 -11.90 6.09
CA CYS A 199 7.24 -12.42 5.11
C CYS A 199 8.09 -13.55 5.75
N PRO A 200 7.56 -14.78 5.90
CA PRO A 200 8.12 -15.80 6.78
C PRO A 200 9.43 -16.43 6.30
N HIS A 201 9.85 -16.19 5.06
CA HIS A 201 11.10 -16.70 4.50
C HIS A 201 12.18 -15.62 4.35
N LEU A 202 11.88 -14.37 4.78
CA LEU A 202 12.85 -13.30 4.79
C LEU A 202 13.97 -13.60 5.79
N ASN A 203 15.20 -13.65 5.32
CA ASN A 203 16.38 -13.97 6.13
C ASN A 203 17.60 -13.12 5.80
N ASP A 204 17.59 -12.35 4.72
CA ASP A 204 18.64 -11.41 4.36
C ASP A 204 18.13 -9.96 4.54
N TYR A 205 18.63 -9.32 5.61
CA TYR A 205 18.30 -7.95 6.00
C TYR A 205 19.47 -6.98 5.75
N ASN A 206 20.50 -7.40 4.99
CA ASN A 206 21.74 -6.63 4.83
C ASN A 206 21.53 -5.22 4.25
N ALA A 207 20.54 -5.03 3.39
CA ALA A 207 20.21 -3.72 2.85
C ALA A 207 19.91 -2.66 3.93
N LEU A 208 19.39 -3.08 5.12
CA LEU A 208 19.11 -2.16 6.23
C LEU A 208 20.35 -1.48 6.82
N TYR A 209 21.54 -2.08 6.67
CA TYR A 209 22.79 -1.47 7.13
C TYR A 209 23.15 -0.17 6.40
N GLN A 210 22.59 0.04 5.20
CA GLN A 210 22.79 1.23 4.38
C GLN A 210 21.70 2.28 4.56
N CYS A 211 20.56 1.93 5.22
CA CYS A 211 19.39 2.79 5.36
C CYS A 211 19.41 3.55 6.71
N ASP A 212 20.35 4.48 6.88
CA ASP A 212 20.63 5.13 8.17
C ASP A 212 19.64 6.23 8.58
N ILE A 213 18.80 6.72 7.63
CA ILE A 213 17.82 7.78 7.88
C ILE A 213 16.42 7.25 8.21
N ILE A 214 16.22 5.94 8.28
CA ILE A 214 14.94 5.37 8.69
C ILE A 214 14.56 5.91 10.06
N SER A 215 13.32 6.43 10.17
CA SER A 215 12.74 6.93 11.42
C SER A 215 11.74 5.95 12.05
N GLN A 216 11.12 5.11 11.21
CA GLN A 216 10.17 4.09 11.66
C GLN A 216 10.44 2.77 10.94
N LEU A 217 10.64 1.70 11.70
CA LEU A 217 10.86 0.35 11.19
C LEU A 217 9.94 -0.65 11.88
N LEU A 218 9.09 -1.31 11.08
CA LEU A 218 8.23 -2.38 11.57
C LEU A 218 8.63 -3.70 10.91
N ILE A 219 8.87 -4.74 11.71
CA ILE A 219 9.15 -6.11 11.26
C ILE A 219 8.20 -7.02 12.04
N ILE A 220 7.13 -7.45 11.39
CA ILE A 220 6.02 -8.14 12.02
C ILE A 220 5.77 -9.49 11.35
N GLY A 221 5.82 -10.59 12.12
CA GLY A 221 5.50 -11.93 11.58
C GLY A 221 6.51 -12.46 10.55
N CYS A 222 7.76 -11.97 10.57
CA CYS A 222 8.82 -12.40 9.67
C CYS A 222 9.66 -13.58 10.23
N ARG A 223 9.14 -14.31 11.23
CA ARG A 223 9.71 -15.48 11.92
C ARG A 223 11.05 -15.19 12.58
N GLU A 224 12.13 -15.01 11.82
CA GLU A 224 13.49 -14.89 12.31
C GLU A 224 14.22 -13.72 11.62
N ILE A 225 15.00 -13.00 12.40
CA ILE A 225 15.96 -12.00 11.94
C ILE A 225 17.33 -12.36 12.51
N PRO A 226 18.39 -12.47 11.69
CA PRO A 226 19.69 -12.91 12.17
C PRO A 226 20.25 -12.03 13.28
N SER A 227 20.14 -10.72 13.14
CA SER A 227 20.60 -9.71 14.08
C SER A 227 19.89 -8.38 13.88
N VAL A 228 19.78 -7.59 14.93
CA VAL A 228 19.33 -6.19 14.88
C VAL A 228 20.48 -5.18 14.90
N ALA A 229 21.71 -5.64 14.66
CA ALA A 229 22.93 -4.80 14.69
C ALA A 229 22.89 -3.62 13.71
N PHE A 230 22.11 -3.71 12.61
CA PHE A 230 21.91 -2.60 11.66
C PHE A 230 21.29 -1.35 12.33
N VAL A 231 20.58 -1.51 13.45
CA VAL A 231 19.99 -0.40 14.21
C VAL A 231 21.06 0.58 14.72
N LYS A 232 22.29 0.11 14.98
CA LYS A 232 23.42 0.95 15.40
C LYS A 232 23.73 2.05 14.37
N ASN A 233 23.41 1.82 13.08
CA ASN A 233 23.63 2.79 12.00
C ASN A 233 22.45 3.76 11.85
N MET A 234 21.25 3.42 12.35
CA MET A 234 20.02 4.17 12.15
C MET A 234 19.86 5.31 13.15
N LYS A 235 20.66 6.37 13.01
CA LYS A 235 20.71 7.50 13.96
C LYS A 235 19.41 8.30 14.07
N ARG A 236 18.49 8.15 13.13
CA ARG A 236 17.18 8.84 13.10
C ARG A 236 16.03 7.95 13.54
N LEU A 237 16.29 6.70 13.92
CA LEU A 237 15.25 5.75 14.30
C LEU A 237 14.56 6.21 15.59
N GLN A 238 13.24 6.47 15.49
CA GLN A 238 12.39 6.91 16.59
C GLN A 238 11.52 5.76 17.09
N HIS A 239 11.15 4.86 16.18
CA HIS A 239 10.29 3.75 16.52
C HIS A 239 10.72 2.47 15.79
N ILE A 240 10.79 1.37 16.53
CA ILE A 240 10.96 0.02 15.99
C ILE A 240 9.93 -0.93 16.61
N THR A 241 9.26 -1.71 15.75
CA THR A 241 8.40 -2.82 16.15
C THR A 241 9.01 -4.13 15.67
N LEU A 242 9.23 -5.05 16.59
CA LEU A 242 9.59 -6.45 16.32
C LEU A 242 8.52 -7.35 16.94
N SER A 243 7.52 -7.73 16.18
CA SER A 243 6.40 -8.56 16.65
C SER A 243 6.36 -9.89 15.93
N LYS A 244 6.16 -10.99 16.68
CA LYS A 244 6.17 -12.36 16.12
C LYS A 244 7.40 -12.64 15.24
N THR A 245 8.55 -12.02 15.61
CA THR A 245 9.84 -12.12 14.90
C THR A 245 10.91 -12.37 15.95
N LYS A 246 11.68 -13.45 15.80
CA LYS A 246 12.74 -13.83 16.73
C LYS A 246 14.09 -13.29 16.26
N VAL A 247 14.84 -12.61 17.14
CA VAL A 247 16.23 -12.19 16.88
C VAL A 247 17.16 -13.35 17.26
N MET A 248 17.94 -13.85 16.30
CA MET A 248 18.65 -15.14 16.45
C MET A 248 19.95 -15.04 17.23
N ASP A 249 20.66 -13.92 17.13
CA ASP A 249 21.91 -13.69 17.91
C ASP A 249 21.67 -13.33 19.38
N LEU A 250 20.40 -13.15 19.76
CA LEU A 250 19.97 -12.78 21.10
C LEU A 250 20.55 -11.45 21.62
N ASP A 251 21.17 -10.63 20.76
CA ASP A 251 21.69 -9.30 21.12
C ASP A 251 20.65 -8.21 20.79
N LEU A 252 19.93 -7.77 21.81
CA LEU A 252 18.98 -6.65 21.72
C LEU A 252 19.60 -5.30 22.14
N SER A 253 20.88 -5.29 22.52
CA SER A 253 21.55 -4.06 22.95
C SER A 253 21.50 -2.91 21.93
N PRO A 254 21.48 -3.17 20.58
CA PRO A 254 21.29 -2.09 19.61
C PRO A 254 19.98 -1.34 19.72
N LEU A 255 18.95 -1.92 20.37
CA LEU A 255 17.63 -1.30 20.54
C LEU A 255 17.58 -0.32 21.73
N LEU A 256 18.51 -0.40 22.69
CA LEU A 256 18.50 0.40 23.91
C LEU A 256 18.42 1.92 23.67
N PRO A 257 19.11 2.50 22.67
CA PRO A 257 19.05 3.94 22.41
C PRO A 257 17.79 4.38 21.64
N VAL A 258 16.95 3.44 21.14
CA VAL A 258 15.77 3.79 20.33
C VAL A 258 14.67 4.30 21.25
N PRO A 259 14.09 5.50 20.98
CA PRO A 259 13.09 6.11 21.87
C PRO A 259 11.83 5.27 22.10
N SER A 260 11.40 4.51 21.07
CA SER A 260 10.20 3.68 21.13
C SER A 260 10.49 2.30 20.56
N VAL A 261 10.42 1.28 21.41
CA VAL A 261 10.66 -0.13 21.03
C VAL A 261 9.45 -0.97 21.42
N TYR A 262 8.86 -1.68 20.48
CA TYR A 262 7.86 -2.72 20.74
C TYR A 262 8.39 -4.09 20.35
N TYR A 263 8.51 -5.01 21.32
CA TYR A 263 9.02 -6.36 21.11
C TYR A 263 8.17 -7.39 21.82
N THR A 264 7.65 -8.42 21.13
CA THR A 264 6.72 -9.40 21.70
C THR A 264 7.36 -10.71 22.15
N ASN A 265 8.58 -11.03 21.70
CA ASN A 265 9.23 -12.31 22.03
C ASN A 265 10.28 -12.22 23.18
N TYR A 266 10.07 -11.28 24.11
CA TYR A 266 11.04 -11.01 25.19
C TYR A 266 11.26 -12.16 26.17
N LYS A 267 10.36 -13.15 26.24
CA LYS A 267 10.48 -14.30 27.17
C LYS A 267 11.68 -15.19 26.93
N ASP A 268 12.22 -15.16 25.69
CA ASP A 268 13.35 -16.00 25.28
C ASP A 268 14.71 -15.31 25.51
N TYR A 269 14.72 -14.08 26.10
CA TYR A 269 15.92 -13.27 26.23
C TYR A 269 16.29 -13.04 27.71
N PRO A 270 17.60 -12.95 28.02
CA PRO A 270 18.10 -12.67 29.37
C PRO A 270 17.84 -11.23 29.84
N PHE A 271 17.16 -10.41 29.07
CA PHE A 271 16.90 -8.99 29.39
C PHE A 271 15.60 -8.82 30.18
N ASN A 272 15.65 -7.94 31.18
CA ASN A 272 14.44 -7.54 31.86
C ASN A 272 13.64 -6.58 30.94
N PRO A 273 12.34 -6.81 30.70
CA PRO A 273 11.49 -5.88 29.94
C PRO A 273 11.47 -4.45 30.50
N LYS A 274 11.80 -4.28 31.78
CA LYS A 274 11.91 -2.97 32.44
C LYS A 274 13.11 -2.12 31.99
N ASP A 275 14.10 -2.74 31.33
CA ASP A 275 15.27 -2.05 30.81
C ASP A 275 14.95 -1.32 29.48
N PHE A 276 13.79 -1.60 28.89
CA PHE A 276 13.27 -0.91 27.72
C PHE A 276 12.12 0.00 28.12
N ASN A 277 12.15 1.25 27.70
CA ASN A 277 10.98 2.14 27.74
C ASN A 277 9.96 1.64 26.73
N PHE A 278 9.10 0.69 27.12
CA PHE A 278 7.96 0.29 26.31
C PHE A 278 6.87 1.34 26.44
N PRO A 279 6.59 2.16 25.44
CA PRO A 279 5.40 2.96 25.47
C PRO A 279 4.19 2.02 25.37
N VAL A 280 3.17 2.31 26.18
CA VAL A 280 1.85 1.71 25.97
C VAL A 280 1.33 2.28 24.67
N PHE A 281 1.40 1.49 23.60
CA PHE A 281 0.87 1.90 22.30
C PHE A 281 -0.65 1.84 22.32
N ASP A 282 -1.25 2.99 22.10
CA ASP A 282 -2.64 3.12 21.70
C ASP A 282 -2.70 2.87 20.16
N PHE A 283 -3.11 1.66 19.79
CA PHE A 283 -3.32 1.28 18.38
C PHE A 283 -4.46 2.02 17.68
N SER A 284 -5.22 2.85 18.40
CA SER A 284 -6.34 3.62 17.85
C SER A 284 -5.93 4.72 16.86
N SER A 285 -4.64 5.07 16.80
CA SER A 285 -4.10 6.11 15.93
C SER A 285 -3.35 5.58 14.68
N VAL A 286 -3.20 4.26 14.55
CA VAL A 286 -2.64 3.65 13.34
C VAL A 286 -3.80 3.32 12.41
N GLU A 287 -4.11 4.21 11.48
CA GLU A 287 -5.00 3.89 10.36
C GLU A 287 -4.33 2.81 9.50
N VAL A 288 -4.59 1.57 9.86
CA VAL A 288 -4.31 0.43 8.99
C VAL A 288 -5.48 0.38 8.00
N HIS A 289 -5.27 0.85 6.79
CA HIS A 289 -6.20 0.60 5.69
C HIS A 289 -6.16 -0.88 5.32
N ILE A 290 -6.75 -1.71 6.17
CA ILE A 290 -7.09 -3.08 5.81
C ILE A 290 -8.45 -2.99 5.11
N SER A 291 -8.45 -3.10 3.78
CA SER A 291 -9.69 -3.46 3.09
C SER A 291 -10.19 -4.77 3.70
N PRO A 292 -11.47 -4.88 4.07
CA PRO A 292 -11.98 -6.07 4.73
C PRO A 292 -11.69 -7.29 3.88
N THR A 293 -10.98 -8.26 4.46
CA THR A 293 -10.88 -9.61 3.93
C THR A 293 -12.26 -10.21 4.01
N VAL A 294 -12.88 -10.43 2.87
CA VAL A 294 -13.99 -11.37 2.74
C VAL A 294 -13.37 -12.66 2.17
N ASP A 295 -13.51 -13.73 2.95
CA ASP A 295 -13.16 -15.10 2.58
C ASP A 295 -13.79 -15.53 1.25
#